data_c4ffe66f9f47c5a2ebd284c42b0cf726
#
_entry.id   c4ffe66f9f47c5a2ebd284c42b0cf726
#
_cell.length_a   1.000
_cell.length_b   1.000
_cell.length_c   1.000
_cell.angle_alpha   90.00
_cell.angle_beta   90.00
_cell.angle_gamma   90.00
#
_symmetry.space_group_name_H-M   'P 1'
#
loop_
_entity.id
_entity.type
_entity.pdbx_description
1 polymer ?
#
loop_
_entity_poly.entity_id
_entity_poly.type
_entity_poly.pdbx_seq_one_letter_code
_entity_poly.pdbx_strand_id
1 'polypeptide(L)'
;VNPVVGVAAFAAVSVATAVIGFYGLRISRTTGDFYVASRTVRPWWNASAIGGEYLSAASFLGVAGLILLSGTDALWFPVGYTAGYLMLLLFVAAPLRRSGAYTIPDFTEARLDSRTVRSVTSVVVVMVGWLYIVPQLHGAALTIRITTGLPAWVGQVAVVAVVCVTVVAGGMRSITFVQAFQYWLKLTALALPILFIAFTLVGSGTPSVAEASVNPTAAAPAGLYQNISLLVALLFGTLGLPHVLVRFYTNPDGQSARRTTLIVLGLLSVFYLFPTAYGLIGRMFAPELAQSGQADALVLLLPGQLIGGIAGDLLSALVVAGAFAAFLSTTSGLVVSLAGVISQDLFGGSVRGFRWAAVISAVVPLGIASMTGSLALAGSVGMVFAFTASTICPVLLLGIWWRGLTDTGAIAGMATGAVLCGGAMVAGAVLGAGGPPSWLAQPAAWTVPAAFTVMVLVSRATRTRVPHTVSRVMTRLHTPERPLVTER
;
A
#
# COMPACT_ATOMS: atom_id res chain seq x y z
N VAL A 1 1.94 26.71 7.80
CA VAL A 1 1.26 25.98 8.91
C VAL A 1 1.93 26.37 10.21
N ASN A 2 1.15 26.72 11.25
CA ASN A 2 1.70 27.04 12.56
C ASN A 2 2.39 25.79 13.14
N PRO A 3 3.69 25.82 13.49
CA PRO A 3 4.44 24.66 13.97
C PRO A 3 3.83 23.99 15.22
N VAL A 4 3.28 24.78 16.12
CA VAL A 4 2.63 24.27 17.35
C VAL A 4 1.40 23.41 16.99
N VAL A 5 0.61 23.87 16.01
CA VAL A 5 -0.58 23.17 15.53
C VAL A 5 -0.21 21.87 14.80
N GLY A 6 0.88 21.88 14.01
CA GLY A 6 1.41 20.68 13.35
C GLY A 6 1.86 19.61 14.35
N VAL A 7 2.62 20.01 15.39
CA VAL A 7 3.05 19.09 16.47
C VAL A 7 1.85 18.55 17.24
N ALA A 8 0.89 19.40 17.59
CA ALA A 8 -0.32 18.99 18.30
C ALA A 8 -1.15 17.98 17.49
N ALA A 9 -1.31 18.19 16.19
CA ALA A 9 -2.02 17.27 15.30
C ALA A 9 -1.32 15.89 15.24
N PHE A 10 0.01 15.86 15.09
CA PHE A 10 0.79 14.63 15.14
C PHE A 10 0.63 13.91 16.50
N ALA A 11 0.79 14.64 17.60
CA ALA A 11 0.65 14.07 18.93
C ALA A 11 -0.75 13.49 19.17
N ALA A 12 -1.81 14.20 18.77
CA ALA A 12 -3.19 13.76 18.91
C ALA A 12 -3.45 12.43 18.18
N VAL A 13 -2.99 12.30 16.91
CA VAL A 13 -3.14 11.05 16.13
C VAL A 13 -2.31 9.93 16.73
N SER A 14 -1.09 10.20 17.18
CA SER A 14 -0.21 9.21 17.81
C SER A 14 -0.80 8.68 19.11
N VAL A 15 -1.34 9.56 19.95
CA VAL A 15 -2.02 9.20 21.21
C VAL A 15 -3.30 8.41 20.90
N ALA A 16 -4.15 8.88 19.99
CA ALA A 16 -5.36 8.16 19.61
C ALA A 16 -5.03 6.75 19.06
N THR A 17 -4.02 6.64 18.20
CA THR A 17 -3.52 5.37 17.68
C THR A 17 -3.04 4.46 18.81
N ALA A 18 -2.25 4.97 19.75
CA ALA A 18 -1.76 4.21 20.89
C ALA A 18 -2.91 3.75 21.81
N VAL A 19 -3.85 4.63 22.16
CA VAL A 19 -5.00 4.30 23.02
C VAL A 19 -5.86 3.20 22.41
N ILE A 20 -6.22 3.32 21.12
CA ILE A 20 -6.98 2.29 20.41
C ILE A 20 -6.17 0.99 20.33
N GLY A 21 -4.85 1.09 20.06
CA GLY A 21 -3.93 -0.04 20.03
C GLY A 21 -3.85 -0.78 21.37
N PHE A 22 -3.73 -0.06 22.48
CA PHE A 22 -3.71 -0.63 23.83
C PHE A 22 -5.05 -1.24 24.26
N TYR A 23 -6.18 -0.68 23.80
CA TYR A 23 -7.47 -1.34 24.00
C TYR A 23 -7.50 -2.72 23.33
N GLY A 24 -6.85 -2.84 22.18
CA GLY A 24 -6.67 -4.12 21.46
C GLY A 24 -5.91 -5.19 22.28
N LEU A 25 -5.00 -4.81 23.20
CA LEU A 25 -4.29 -5.75 24.09
C LEU A 25 -5.24 -6.58 24.95
N ARG A 26 -6.34 -5.98 25.39
CA ARG A 26 -7.35 -6.67 26.20
C ARG A 26 -8.09 -7.76 25.43
N ILE A 27 -8.06 -7.67 24.09
CA ILE A 27 -8.83 -8.52 23.19
C ILE A 27 -7.92 -9.57 22.52
N SER A 28 -6.62 -9.31 22.33
CA SER A 28 -5.68 -10.19 21.62
C SER A 28 -4.97 -11.11 22.60
N ARG A 29 -5.38 -12.38 22.67
CA ARG A 29 -4.85 -13.37 23.65
C ARG A 29 -4.24 -14.61 23.01
N THR A 30 -4.61 -14.93 21.77
CA THR A 30 -4.19 -16.14 21.06
C THR A 30 -3.26 -15.84 19.90
N THR A 31 -2.52 -16.85 19.42
CA THR A 31 -1.72 -16.73 18.19
C THR A 31 -2.60 -16.35 16.99
N GLY A 32 -3.82 -16.90 16.90
CA GLY A 32 -4.79 -16.54 15.86
C GLY A 32 -5.20 -15.05 15.88
N ASP A 33 -5.26 -14.41 17.07
CA ASP A 33 -5.54 -12.97 17.18
C ASP A 33 -4.39 -12.14 16.60
N PHE A 34 -3.14 -12.56 16.83
CA PHE A 34 -1.95 -11.87 16.35
C PHE A 34 -1.77 -11.97 14.83
N TYR A 35 -2.06 -13.14 14.23
CA TYR A 35 -1.79 -13.37 12.80
C TYR A 35 -2.99 -13.03 11.90
N VAL A 36 -4.21 -13.41 12.28
CA VAL A 36 -5.40 -13.30 11.41
C VAL A 36 -6.66 -12.80 12.14
N ALA A 37 -6.52 -12.13 13.26
CA ALA A 37 -7.64 -11.62 14.07
C ALA A 37 -8.72 -12.70 14.33
N SER A 38 -8.31 -13.95 14.58
CA SER A 38 -9.18 -15.11 14.78
C SER A 38 -10.24 -15.35 13.69
N ARG A 39 -10.08 -14.73 12.51
CA ARG A 39 -10.99 -14.84 11.35
C ARG A 39 -12.44 -14.39 11.65
N THR A 40 -12.62 -13.39 12.49
CA THR A 40 -13.93 -12.93 12.98
C THR A 40 -14.29 -11.52 12.55
N VAL A 41 -13.45 -10.88 11.71
CA VAL A 41 -13.64 -9.47 11.32
C VAL A 41 -14.79 -9.34 10.31
N ARG A 42 -15.78 -8.51 10.65
CA ARG A 42 -16.93 -8.22 9.76
C ARG A 42 -16.48 -7.46 8.51
N PRO A 43 -17.13 -7.69 7.35
CA PRO A 43 -16.71 -7.09 6.06
C PRO A 43 -16.54 -5.57 6.11
N TRP A 44 -17.41 -4.82 6.75
CA TRP A 44 -17.34 -3.37 6.84
C TRP A 44 -16.09 -2.88 7.61
N TRP A 45 -15.83 -3.45 8.78
CA TRP A 45 -14.65 -3.12 9.57
C TRP A 45 -13.35 -3.50 8.85
N ASN A 46 -13.36 -4.67 8.21
CA ASN A 46 -12.21 -5.13 7.45
C ASN A 46 -11.97 -4.24 6.22
N ALA A 47 -13.04 -3.83 5.53
CA ALA A 47 -12.93 -2.92 4.39
C ALA A 47 -12.39 -1.54 4.78
N SER A 48 -12.85 -0.97 5.90
CA SER A 48 -12.30 0.28 6.44
C SER A 48 -10.83 0.13 6.84
N ALA A 49 -10.45 -0.99 7.45
CA ALA A 49 -9.06 -1.27 7.80
C ALA A 49 -8.17 -1.43 6.55
N ILE A 50 -8.65 -2.14 5.52
CA ILE A 50 -7.95 -2.28 4.24
C ILE A 50 -7.79 -0.91 3.56
N GLY A 51 -8.86 -0.12 3.48
CA GLY A 51 -8.79 1.25 2.97
C GLY A 51 -7.80 2.10 3.76
N GLY A 52 -7.81 1.95 5.10
CA GLY A 52 -6.82 2.58 5.97
C GLY A 52 -5.38 2.18 5.65
N GLU A 53 -5.14 0.93 5.37
CA GLU A 53 -3.81 0.39 5.11
C GLU A 53 -3.31 0.66 3.69
N TYR A 54 -4.18 0.50 2.69
CA TYR A 54 -3.84 0.66 1.28
C TYR A 54 -3.59 2.11 0.88
N LEU A 55 -4.38 3.04 1.41
CA LEU A 55 -4.25 4.47 1.14
C LEU A 55 -3.04 5.04 1.89
N SER A 56 -1.90 4.91 1.26
CA SER A 56 -0.55 5.23 1.75
C SER A 56 -0.21 6.73 1.62
N ALA A 57 1.03 7.09 1.95
CA ALA A 57 1.60 8.41 1.67
C ALA A 57 1.45 8.81 0.19
N ALA A 58 1.68 7.86 -0.72
CA ALA A 58 1.52 8.10 -2.16
C ALA A 58 0.08 8.45 -2.52
N SER A 59 -0.91 7.76 -1.94
CA SER A 59 -2.33 8.04 -2.19
C SER A 59 -2.78 9.35 -1.57
N PHE A 60 -2.26 9.69 -0.38
CA PHE A 60 -2.69 10.86 0.37
C PHE A 60 -2.03 12.16 -0.13
N LEU A 61 -0.71 12.14 -0.35
CA LEU A 61 0.08 13.29 -0.78
C LEU A 61 0.49 13.19 -2.25
N GLY A 62 1.05 12.03 -2.64
CA GLY A 62 1.75 11.87 -3.90
C GLY A 62 0.85 11.95 -5.13
N VAL A 63 -0.40 11.46 -5.07
CA VAL A 63 -1.34 11.57 -6.21
C VAL A 63 -1.65 13.02 -6.54
N ALA A 64 -1.90 13.85 -5.52
CA ALA A 64 -2.13 15.28 -5.72
C ALA A 64 -0.89 15.98 -6.30
N GLY A 65 0.30 15.65 -5.79
CA GLY A 65 1.58 16.15 -6.31
C GLY A 65 1.84 15.74 -7.76
N LEU A 66 1.53 14.50 -8.13
CA LEU A 66 1.65 14.05 -9.52
C LEU A 66 0.68 14.78 -10.45
N ILE A 67 -0.57 14.99 -10.03
CA ILE A 67 -1.54 15.75 -10.83
C ILE A 67 -1.10 17.22 -10.97
N LEU A 68 -0.52 17.80 -9.93
CA LEU A 68 0.09 19.12 -10.02
C LEU A 68 1.18 19.17 -11.09
N LEU A 69 2.07 18.15 -11.16
CA LEU A 69 3.18 18.09 -12.11
C LEU A 69 2.72 17.73 -13.53
N SER A 70 1.92 16.68 -13.69
CA SER A 70 1.63 16.03 -14.96
C SER A 70 0.18 16.23 -15.45
N GLY A 71 -0.64 16.95 -14.69
CA GLY A 71 -2.04 17.19 -15.06
C GLY A 71 -2.87 15.90 -15.12
N THR A 72 -3.73 15.81 -16.14
CA THR A 72 -4.68 14.73 -16.34
C THR A 72 -4.02 13.37 -16.60
N ASP A 73 -2.77 13.33 -17.08
CA ASP A 73 -2.05 12.07 -17.28
C ASP A 73 -1.80 11.31 -15.97
N ALA A 74 -1.68 12.03 -14.86
CA ALA A 74 -1.53 11.42 -13.54
C ALA A 74 -2.79 10.72 -13.03
N LEU A 75 -3.96 10.91 -13.66
CA LEU A 75 -5.21 10.21 -13.30
C LEU A 75 -5.12 8.69 -13.49
N TRP A 76 -4.15 8.21 -14.28
CA TRP A 76 -3.89 6.78 -14.39
C TRP A 76 -3.47 6.12 -13.07
N PHE A 77 -2.89 6.88 -12.11
CA PHE A 77 -2.57 6.38 -10.78
C PHE A 77 -3.82 5.99 -9.98
N PRO A 78 -4.77 6.89 -9.67
CA PRO A 78 -5.99 6.53 -8.94
C PRO A 78 -6.85 5.49 -9.67
N VAL A 79 -6.90 5.55 -11.02
CA VAL A 79 -7.59 4.55 -11.84
C VAL A 79 -6.93 3.19 -11.66
N GLY A 80 -5.61 3.08 -11.80
CA GLY A 80 -4.86 1.84 -11.66
C GLY A 80 -4.95 1.25 -10.26
N TYR A 81 -4.83 2.07 -9.21
CA TYR A 81 -5.00 1.64 -7.81
C TYR A 81 -6.40 1.06 -7.55
N THR A 82 -7.45 1.71 -8.05
CA THR A 82 -8.82 1.24 -7.87
C THR A 82 -9.10 -0.02 -8.70
N ALA A 83 -8.66 -0.04 -9.94
CA ALA A 83 -8.83 -1.18 -10.84
C ALA A 83 -8.05 -2.43 -10.35
N GLY A 84 -6.92 -2.25 -9.67
CA GLY A 84 -6.20 -3.34 -9.02
C GLY A 84 -7.05 -4.09 -7.98
N TYR A 85 -7.89 -3.38 -7.24
CA TYR A 85 -8.85 -4.03 -6.33
C TYR A 85 -9.98 -4.77 -7.05
N LEU A 86 -10.39 -4.32 -8.23
CA LEU A 86 -11.31 -5.09 -9.06
C LEU A 86 -10.67 -6.43 -9.49
N MET A 87 -9.40 -6.41 -9.88
CA MET A 87 -8.65 -7.63 -10.17
C MET A 87 -8.53 -8.56 -8.95
N LEU A 88 -8.29 -8.00 -7.75
CA LEU A 88 -8.31 -8.78 -6.49
C LEU A 88 -9.67 -9.44 -6.26
N LEU A 89 -10.77 -8.70 -6.47
CA LEU A 89 -12.14 -9.23 -6.31
C LEU A 89 -12.38 -10.43 -7.21
N LEU A 90 -11.98 -10.31 -8.48
CA LEU A 90 -12.26 -11.32 -9.50
C LEU A 90 -11.39 -12.57 -9.33
N PHE A 91 -10.09 -12.42 -9.03
CA PHE A 91 -9.14 -13.50 -9.19
C PHE A 91 -8.55 -14.04 -7.89
N VAL A 92 -8.52 -13.27 -6.79
CA VAL A 92 -7.70 -13.62 -5.63
C VAL A 92 -8.51 -13.75 -4.32
N ALA A 93 -9.41 -12.81 -4.03
CA ALA A 93 -10.00 -12.65 -2.70
C ALA A 93 -10.61 -13.93 -2.11
N ALA A 94 -11.53 -14.57 -2.85
CA ALA A 94 -12.20 -15.78 -2.34
C ALA A 94 -11.30 -17.03 -2.37
N PRO A 95 -10.57 -17.36 -3.46
CA PRO A 95 -9.66 -18.49 -3.47
C PRO A 95 -8.58 -18.39 -2.38
N LEU A 96 -7.98 -17.20 -2.21
CA LEU A 96 -6.95 -17.02 -1.21
C LEU A 96 -7.49 -17.24 0.21
N ARG A 97 -8.69 -16.72 0.52
CA ARG A 97 -9.32 -16.98 1.81
C ARG A 97 -9.58 -18.46 2.05
N ARG A 98 -10.04 -19.20 1.04
CA ARG A 98 -10.33 -20.64 1.10
C ARG A 98 -9.07 -21.50 1.26
N SER A 99 -7.90 -20.99 0.87
CA SER A 99 -6.63 -21.71 1.08
C SER A 99 -6.38 -22.07 2.54
N GLY A 100 -6.90 -21.25 3.47
CA GLY A 100 -6.71 -21.45 4.91
C GLY A 100 -5.34 -21.04 5.42
N ALA A 101 -4.48 -20.47 4.55
CA ALA A 101 -3.16 -19.97 4.92
C ALA A 101 -3.23 -18.80 5.90
N TYR A 102 -2.10 -18.46 6.50
CA TYR A 102 -1.92 -17.24 7.31
C TYR A 102 -1.12 -16.17 6.56
N THR A 103 -0.22 -16.61 5.70
CA THR A 103 0.69 -15.76 4.93
C THR A 103 0.77 -16.21 3.48
N ILE A 104 1.37 -15.38 2.60
CA ILE A 104 1.61 -15.75 1.20
C ILE A 104 2.59 -16.93 1.09
N PRO A 105 3.72 -16.98 1.85
CA PRO A 105 4.57 -18.16 1.87
C PRO A 105 3.86 -19.45 2.28
N ASP A 106 2.93 -19.41 3.26
CA ASP A 106 2.11 -20.57 3.62
C ASP A 106 1.25 -21.04 2.44
N PHE A 107 0.67 -20.11 1.68
CA PHE A 107 -0.10 -20.44 0.48
C PHE A 107 0.75 -21.11 -0.59
N THR A 108 1.96 -20.57 -0.84
CA THR A 108 2.84 -21.13 -1.88
C THR A 108 3.39 -22.49 -1.48
N GLU A 109 3.74 -22.72 -0.21
CA GLU A 109 4.12 -24.03 0.32
C GLU A 109 2.98 -25.04 0.18
N ALA A 110 1.79 -24.70 0.66
CA ALA A 110 0.62 -25.58 0.59
C ALA A 110 0.21 -25.92 -0.85
N ARG A 111 0.43 -24.99 -1.80
CA ARG A 111 0.09 -25.17 -3.22
C ARG A 111 1.12 -26.00 -3.97
N LEU A 112 2.40 -25.85 -3.66
CA LEU A 112 3.51 -26.44 -4.41
C LEU A 112 4.24 -27.55 -3.65
N ASP A 113 3.83 -27.83 -2.42
CA ASP A 113 4.42 -28.85 -1.53
C ASP A 113 5.96 -28.71 -1.45
N SER A 114 6.45 -27.47 -1.29
CA SER A 114 7.88 -27.17 -1.35
C SER A 114 8.28 -26.08 -0.34
N ARG A 115 9.14 -26.47 0.61
CA ARG A 115 9.74 -25.56 1.59
C ARG A 115 10.67 -24.52 0.93
N THR A 116 11.34 -24.91 -0.15
CA THR A 116 12.22 -23.98 -0.89
C THR A 116 11.41 -22.83 -1.49
N VAL A 117 10.24 -23.13 -2.09
CA VAL A 117 9.34 -22.09 -2.59
C VAL A 117 8.87 -21.17 -1.47
N ARG A 118 8.52 -21.74 -0.30
CA ARG A 118 8.19 -20.96 0.90
C ARG A 118 9.29 -19.94 1.23
N SER A 119 10.53 -20.42 1.37
CA SER A 119 11.66 -19.56 1.73
C SER A 119 11.92 -18.47 0.71
N VAL A 120 11.88 -18.78 -0.60
CA VAL A 120 12.02 -17.78 -1.66
C VAL A 120 10.88 -16.76 -1.62
N THR A 121 9.64 -17.22 -1.45
CA THR A 121 8.49 -16.32 -1.33
C THR A 121 8.62 -15.43 -0.09
N SER A 122 9.09 -15.95 1.04
CA SER A 122 9.31 -15.18 2.26
C SER A 122 10.31 -14.05 2.06
N VAL A 123 11.44 -14.33 1.39
CA VAL A 123 12.45 -13.31 1.07
C VAL A 123 11.83 -12.22 0.18
N VAL A 124 11.12 -12.61 -0.88
CA VAL A 124 10.47 -11.64 -1.78
C VAL A 124 9.43 -10.79 -1.05
N VAL A 125 8.60 -11.40 -0.20
CA VAL A 125 7.59 -10.70 0.61
C VAL A 125 8.25 -9.68 1.54
N VAL A 126 9.34 -10.06 2.20
CA VAL A 126 10.10 -9.16 3.10
C VAL A 126 10.70 -8.00 2.32
N MET A 127 11.31 -8.26 1.16
CA MET A 127 11.85 -7.21 0.29
C MET A 127 10.75 -6.23 -0.15
N VAL A 128 9.62 -6.73 -0.65
CA VAL A 128 8.46 -5.88 -1.03
C VAL A 128 8.01 -5.00 0.13
N GLY A 129 7.86 -5.58 1.32
CA GLY A 129 7.39 -4.83 2.48
C GLY A 129 8.37 -3.75 2.92
N TRP A 130 9.67 -4.04 2.97
CA TRP A 130 10.69 -3.05 3.30
C TRP A 130 10.77 -1.92 2.26
N LEU A 131 10.76 -2.26 0.98
CA LEU A 131 10.73 -1.27 -0.09
C LEU A 131 9.48 -0.37 -0.02
N TYR A 132 8.35 -0.90 0.46
CA TYR A 132 7.11 -0.12 0.57
C TYR A 132 7.04 0.74 1.84
N ILE A 133 7.73 0.36 2.93
CA ILE A 133 7.81 1.18 4.15
C ILE A 133 8.64 2.44 3.90
N VAL A 134 9.71 2.37 3.12
CA VAL A 134 10.62 3.51 2.86
C VAL A 134 9.88 4.77 2.38
N PRO A 135 9.01 4.75 1.36
CA PRO A 135 8.24 5.93 0.96
C PRO A 135 7.32 6.48 2.07
N GLN A 136 6.79 5.62 2.96
CA GLN A 136 5.99 6.09 4.09
C GLN A 136 6.83 6.93 5.07
N LEU A 137 8.06 6.50 5.31
CA LEU A 137 9.02 7.21 6.17
C LEU A 137 9.48 8.53 5.53
N HIS A 138 9.66 8.57 4.19
CA HIS A 138 9.95 9.81 3.47
C HIS A 138 8.76 10.79 3.52
N GLY A 139 7.52 10.30 3.43
CA GLY A 139 6.32 11.12 3.61
C GLY A 139 6.24 11.74 5.01
N ALA A 140 6.56 10.96 6.05
CA ALA A 140 6.62 11.46 7.42
C ALA A 140 7.74 12.50 7.61
N ALA A 141 8.92 12.28 7.01
CA ALA A 141 10.03 13.22 6.99
C ALA A 141 9.65 14.55 6.33
N LEU A 142 9.02 14.48 5.15
CA LEU A 142 8.53 15.64 4.40
C LEU A 142 7.52 16.44 5.25
N THR A 143 6.54 15.74 5.82
CA THR A 143 5.47 16.37 6.61
C THR A 143 6.03 17.10 7.83
N ILE A 144 6.89 16.46 8.65
CA ILE A 144 7.52 17.11 9.80
C ILE A 144 8.34 18.32 9.38
N ARG A 145 9.18 18.17 8.35
CA ARG A 145 10.04 19.28 7.88
C ARG A 145 9.22 20.50 7.47
N ILE A 146 8.13 20.30 6.71
CA ILE A 146 7.31 21.38 6.19
C ILE A 146 6.46 22.04 7.29
N THR A 147 5.92 21.24 8.20
CA THR A 147 4.96 21.76 9.20
C THR A 147 5.61 22.28 10.45
N THR A 148 6.79 21.80 10.82
CA THR A 148 7.44 22.16 12.10
C THR A 148 8.84 22.73 11.95
N GLY A 149 9.46 22.60 10.76
CA GLY A 149 10.87 22.98 10.55
C GLY A 149 11.88 22.02 11.20
N LEU A 150 11.43 20.96 11.88
CA LEU A 150 12.31 19.98 12.52
C LEU A 150 13.05 19.14 11.48
N PRO A 151 14.19 18.53 11.86
CA PRO A 151 14.93 17.63 10.97
C PRO A 151 14.07 16.45 10.49
N ALA A 152 14.24 16.05 9.23
CA ALA A 152 13.45 15.01 8.57
C ALA A 152 13.40 13.67 9.32
N TRP A 153 14.54 13.26 9.94
CA TRP A 153 14.64 12.02 10.70
C TRP A 153 13.67 11.93 11.89
N VAL A 154 13.24 13.08 12.44
CA VAL A 154 12.29 13.11 13.55
C VAL A 154 10.96 12.48 13.15
N GLY A 155 10.45 12.80 11.96
CA GLY A 155 9.21 12.20 11.44
C GLY A 155 9.34 10.69 11.20
N GLN A 156 10.47 10.26 10.66
CA GLN A 156 10.75 8.83 10.40
C GLN A 156 10.79 8.02 11.70
N VAL A 157 11.57 8.49 12.68
CA VAL A 157 11.71 7.82 13.99
C VAL A 157 10.37 7.81 14.74
N ALA A 158 9.63 8.92 14.69
CA ALA A 158 8.34 9.03 15.36
C ALA A 158 7.32 8.00 14.82
N VAL A 159 7.21 7.85 13.49
CA VAL A 159 6.34 6.83 12.88
C VAL A 159 6.79 5.42 13.28
N VAL A 160 8.08 5.10 13.20
CA VAL A 160 8.60 3.78 13.57
C VAL A 160 8.34 3.47 15.05
N ALA A 161 8.54 4.43 15.94
CA ALA A 161 8.29 4.26 17.37
C ALA A 161 6.82 3.95 17.67
N VAL A 162 5.88 4.75 17.11
CA VAL A 162 4.43 4.53 17.29
C VAL A 162 4.00 3.18 16.71
N VAL A 163 4.49 2.82 15.52
CA VAL A 163 4.18 1.54 14.88
C VAL A 163 4.73 0.37 15.69
N CYS A 164 5.99 0.43 16.14
CA CYS A 164 6.56 -0.61 17.00
C CYS A 164 5.72 -0.84 18.26
N VAL A 165 5.38 0.23 18.98
CA VAL A 165 4.58 0.14 20.20
C VAL A 165 3.22 -0.52 19.93
N THR A 166 2.51 -0.07 18.89
CA THR A 166 1.14 -0.55 18.61
C THR A 166 1.12 -1.97 18.09
N VAL A 167 2.06 -2.36 17.20
CA VAL A 167 2.13 -3.71 16.62
C VAL A 167 2.63 -4.74 17.63
N VAL A 168 3.69 -4.42 18.37
CA VAL A 168 4.22 -5.29 19.43
C VAL A 168 3.18 -5.55 20.53
N ALA A 169 2.37 -4.53 20.82
CA ALA A 169 1.31 -4.64 21.81
C ALA A 169 0.17 -5.56 21.36
N GLY A 170 -0.45 -5.32 20.19
CA GLY A 170 -1.78 -5.85 19.87
C GLY A 170 -1.91 -6.77 18.66
N GLY A 171 -0.92 -6.92 17.80
CA GLY A 171 -0.98 -7.75 16.60
C GLY A 171 -2.11 -7.33 15.62
N MET A 172 -2.54 -8.26 14.75
CA MET A 172 -3.51 -8.02 13.67
C MET A 172 -4.87 -7.52 14.16
N ARG A 173 -5.38 -8.07 15.27
CA ARG A 173 -6.72 -7.74 15.76
C ARG A 173 -6.82 -6.30 16.23
N SER A 174 -5.82 -5.83 16.99
CA SER A 174 -5.73 -4.46 17.46
C SER A 174 -5.57 -3.48 16.30
N ILE A 175 -4.63 -3.78 15.40
CA ILE A 175 -4.33 -2.93 14.25
C ILE A 175 -5.54 -2.76 13.32
N THR A 176 -6.42 -3.76 13.21
CA THR A 176 -7.65 -3.64 12.41
C THR A 176 -8.52 -2.46 12.84
N PHE A 177 -8.72 -2.26 14.15
CA PHE A 177 -9.52 -1.13 14.65
C PHE A 177 -8.80 0.20 14.48
N VAL A 178 -7.49 0.22 14.72
CA VAL A 178 -6.66 1.42 14.52
C VAL A 178 -6.73 1.88 13.05
N GLN A 179 -6.56 0.98 12.10
CA GLN A 179 -6.57 1.31 10.68
C GLN A 179 -7.95 1.70 10.16
N ALA A 180 -9.02 1.08 10.67
CA ALA A 180 -10.37 1.50 10.34
C ALA A 180 -10.63 2.95 10.80
N PHE A 181 -10.22 3.32 12.02
CA PHE A 181 -10.26 4.71 12.48
C PHE A 181 -9.42 5.64 11.59
N GLN A 182 -8.20 5.23 11.26
CA GLN A 182 -7.29 6.02 10.43
C GLN A 182 -7.80 6.22 8.99
N TYR A 183 -8.59 5.28 8.43
CA TYR A 183 -9.25 5.48 7.14
C TYR A 183 -10.20 6.68 7.18
N TRP A 184 -11.10 6.70 8.16
CA TRP A 184 -12.09 7.78 8.29
C TRP A 184 -11.44 9.11 8.60
N LEU A 185 -10.39 9.13 9.42
CA LEU A 185 -9.60 10.33 9.68
C LEU A 185 -8.97 10.87 8.39
N LYS A 186 -8.35 10.01 7.57
CA LYS A 186 -7.74 10.41 6.28
C LYS A 186 -8.77 10.97 5.31
N LEU A 187 -9.92 10.29 5.20
CA LEU A 187 -10.99 10.73 4.33
C LEU A 187 -11.50 12.11 4.75
N THR A 188 -11.77 12.31 6.03
CA THR A 188 -12.21 13.61 6.58
C THR A 188 -11.14 14.69 6.40
N ALA A 189 -9.87 14.34 6.63
CA ALA A 189 -8.73 15.26 6.51
C ALA A 189 -8.51 15.77 5.08
N LEU A 190 -8.90 15.03 4.06
CA LEU A 190 -8.91 15.51 2.67
C LEU A 190 -10.23 16.17 2.28
N ALA A 191 -11.35 15.54 2.66
CA ALA A 191 -12.68 16.00 2.24
C ALA A 191 -13.04 17.37 2.82
N LEU A 192 -12.84 17.56 4.13
CA LEU A 192 -13.30 18.78 4.78
C LEU A 192 -12.58 20.03 4.26
N PRO A 193 -11.24 20.10 4.20
CA PRO A 193 -10.56 21.29 3.69
C PRO A 193 -10.88 21.57 2.22
N ILE A 194 -10.97 20.55 1.36
CA ILE A 194 -11.24 20.76 -0.07
C ILE A 194 -12.67 21.28 -0.29
N LEU A 195 -13.65 20.85 0.53
CA LEU A 195 -15.00 21.38 0.49
C LEU A 195 -15.05 22.85 0.92
N PHE A 196 -14.29 23.23 1.96
CA PHE A 196 -14.15 24.64 2.36
C PHE A 196 -13.49 25.47 1.26
N ILE A 197 -12.42 24.99 0.65
CA ILE A 197 -11.76 25.65 -0.49
C ILE A 197 -12.75 25.81 -1.65
N ALA A 198 -13.47 24.76 -2.04
CA ALA A 198 -14.44 24.82 -3.11
C ALA A 198 -15.55 25.85 -2.82
N PHE A 199 -16.04 25.91 -1.57
CA PHE A 199 -17.05 26.88 -1.16
C PHE A 199 -16.53 28.33 -1.26
N THR A 200 -15.28 28.60 -0.83
CA THR A 200 -14.68 29.94 -0.93
C THR A 200 -14.45 30.35 -2.39
N LEU A 201 -14.05 29.41 -3.25
CA LEU A 201 -13.83 29.68 -4.68
C LEU A 201 -15.11 29.98 -5.44
N VAL A 202 -16.21 29.26 -5.16
CA VAL A 202 -17.53 29.53 -5.78
C VAL A 202 -18.01 30.95 -5.45
N GLY A 203 -17.74 31.44 -4.23
CA GLY A 203 -18.13 32.81 -3.81
C GLY A 203 -17.28 33.94 -4.43
N SER A 204 -16.10 33.63 -4.95
CA SER A 204 -15.14 34.65 -5.44
C SER A 204 -15.12 34.86 -6.95
N GLY A 205 -15.97 34.16 -7.73
CA GLY A 205 -16.06 34.33 -9.19
C GLY A 205 -14.77 33.96 -9.95
N THR A 206 -14.02 33.00 -9.40
CA THR A 206 -12.74 32.55 -9.97
C THR A 206 -12.91 31.76 -11.28
N PRO A 207 -11.86 31.66 -12.14
CA PRO A 207 -11.91 30.93 -13.41
C PRO A 207 -12.36 29.50 -13.26
N SER A 208 -13.04 28.95 -14.26
CA SER A 208 -13.53 27.57 -14.22
C SER A 208 -12.36 26.57 -14.17
N VAL A 209 -12.55 25.45 -13.48
CA VAL A 209 -11.58 24.33 -13.39
C VAL A 209 -11.16 23.84 -14.80
N ALA A 210 -12.01 24.04 -15.82
CA ALA A 210 -11.71 23.70 -17.21
C ALA A 210 -10.61 24.58 -17.81
N GLU A 211 -10.50 25.87 -17.42
CA GLU A 211 -9.44 26.78 -17.89
C GLU A 211 -8.09 26.49 -17.26
N ALA A 212 -8.06 25.95 -16.03
CA ALA A 212 -6.83 25.57 -15.34
C ALA A 212 -6.13 24.33 -15.93
N SER A 213 -6.87 23.47 -16.60
CA SER A 213 -6.30 22.29 -17.25
C SER A 213 -5.49 22.63 -18.51
N VAL A 214 -5.61 23.86 -19.02
CA VAL A 214 -5.04 24.31 -20.31
C VAL A 214 -3.68 25.01 -20.15
N ASN A 215 -3.27 25.43 -18.92
CA ASN A 215 -1.96 26.07 -18.74
C ASN A 215 -0.83 25.03 -18.70
N PRO A 216 0.00 24.95 -19.77
CA PRO A 216 1.04 23.94 -19.89
C PRO A 216 2.34 24.36 -19.20
N THR A 217 2.34 24.54 -17.88
CA THR A 217 3.60 24.46 -17.11
C THR A 217 4.02 23.02 -16.92
N ALA A 218 3.50 22.15 -17.77
CA ALA A 218 3.56 20.71 -17.65
C ALA A 218 4.89 20.17 -18.17
N ALA A 219 5.46 19.24 -17.42
CA ALA A 219 6.32 18.20 -17.98
C ALA A 219 5.65 17.58 -19.24
N ALA A 220 6.43 17.20 -20.23
CA ALA A 220 5.91 16.57 -21.45
C ALA A 220 4.93 15.44 -21.09
N PRO A 221 3.83 15.28 -21.85
CA PRO A 221 2.85 14.22 -21.59
C PRO A 221 3.55 12.87 -21.41
N ALA A 222 3.13 12.09 -20.42
CA ALA A 222 3.64 10.75 -20.24
C ALA A 222 3.37 9.94 -21.51
N GLY A 223 4.41 9.32 -22.09
CA GLY A 223 4.24 8.54 -23.33
C GLY A 223 3.32 7.36 -23.11
N LEU A 224 2.67 6.88 -24.18
CA LEU A 224 1.76 5.72 -24.15
C LEU A 224 2.40 4.51 -23.44
N TYR A 225 3.70 4.28 -23.64
CA TYR A 225 4.45 3.23 -22.96
C TYR A 225 4.41 3.38 -21.43
N GLN A 226 4.67 4.59 -20.93
CA GLN A 226 4.70 4.87 -19.49
C GLN A 226 3.35 4.63 -18.83
N ASN A 227 2.26 5.06 -19.49
CA ASN A 227 0.90 4.88 -18.98
C ASN A 227 0.50 3.39 -18.98
N ILE A 228 0.80 2.63 -20.04
CA ILE A 228 0.55 1.19 -20.08
C ILE A 228 1.37 0.46 -19.01
N SER A 229 2.66 0.77 -18.91
CA SER A 229 3.54 0.14 -17.92
C SER A 229 3.09 0.43 -16.48
N LEU A 230 2.69 1.67 -16.21
CA LEU A 230 2.12 2.04 -14.92
C LEU A 230 0.84 1.26 -14.61
N LEU A 231 -0.09 1.17 -15.56
CA LEU A 231 -1.32 0.39 -15.37
C LEU A 231 -1.01 -1.08 -15.09
N VAL A 232 -0.10 -1.70 -15.85
CA VAL A 232 0.36 -3.08 -15.60
C VAL A 232 0.94 -3.20 -14.19
N ALA A 233 1.79 -2.27 -13.76
CA ALA A 233 2.34 -2.24 -12.41
C ALA A 233 1.24 -2.19 -11.35
N LEU A 234 0.30 -1.27 -11.47
CA LEU A 234 -0.74 -1.03 -10.46
C LEU A 234 -1.78 -2.16 -10.42
N LEU A 235 -2.23 -2.63 -11.59
CA LEU A 235 -3.21 -3.72 -11.67
C LEU A 235 -2.65 -5.03 -11.09
N PHE A 236 -1.49 -5.47 -11.58
CA PHE A 236 -0.90 -6.74 -11.15
C PHE A 236 -0.14 -6.63 -9.84
N GLY A 237 0.44 -5.47 -9.51
CA GLY A 237 1.11 -5.23 -8.25
C GLY A 237 0.16 -5.31 -7.06
N THR A 238 -1.05 -4.75 -7.18
CA THR A 238 -2.09 -4.86 -6.14
C THR A 238 -2.39 -6.32 -5.78
N LEU A 239 -2.36 -7.23 -6.77
CA LEU A 239 -2.60 -8.66 -6.56
C LEU A 239 -1.54 -9.35 -5.70
N GLY A 240 -0.35 -8.79 -5.59
CA GLY A 240 0.77 -9.38 -4.86
C GLY A 240 1.16 -8.66 -3.57
N LEU A 241 0.49 -7.59 -3.16
CA LEU A 241 0.85 -6.82 -1.96
C LEU A 241 0.62 -7.64 -0.67
N PRO A 242 1.68 -7.96 0.10
CA PRO A 242 1.56 -8.86 1.24
C PRO A 242 0.59 -8.37 2.32
N HIS A 243 0.64 -7.10 2.66
CA HIS A 243 -0.21 -6.49 3.69
C HIS A 243 -1.69 -6.46 3.30
N VAL A 244 -2.01 -6.24 2.02
CA VAL A 244 -3.38 -6.31 1.50
C VAL A 244 -3.91 -7.74 1.53
N LEU A 245 -3.10 -8.69 1.08
CA LEU A 245 -3.50 -10.09 0.96
C LEU A 245 -3.73 -10.75 2.32
N VAL A 246 -2.94 -10.41 3.34
CA VAL A 246 -3.12 -10.95 4.69
C VAL A 246 -4.49 -10.59 5.28
N ARG A 247 -5.10 -9.49 4.83
CA ARG A 247 -6.43 -9.06 5.26
C ARG A 247 -7.55 -9.99 4.80
N PHE A 248 -7.39 -10.66 3.67
CA PHE A 248 -8.40 -11.63 3.23
C PHE A 248 -8.46 -12.85 4.14
N TYR A 249 -7.35 -13.23 4.75
CA TYR A 249 -7.32 -14.33 5.73
C TYR A 249 -8.08 -14.00 7.03
N THR A 250 -8.34 -12.73 7.34
CA THR A 250 -9.10 -12.32 8.53
C THR A 250 -10.62 -12.44 8.35
N ASN A 251 -11.13 -12.59 7.12
CA ASN A 251 -12.54 -12.78 6.87
C ASN A 251 -13.01 -14.18 7.32
N PRO A 252 -14.28 -14.36 7.72
CA PRO A 252 -14.83 -15.66 8.10
C PRO A 252 -14.80 -16.68 6.95
N ASP A 253 -15.19 -16.27 5.76
CA ASP A 253 -15.33 -17.11 4.57
C ASP A 253 -15.02 -16.36 3.26
N GLY A 254 -15.06 -17.07 2.12
CA GLY A 254 -14.78 -16.50 0.81
C GLY A 254 -15.84 -15.52 0.31
N GLN A 255 -17.10 -15.66 0.73
CA GLN A 255 -18.18 -14.72 0.38
C GLN A 255 -17.94 -13.38 1.12
N SER A 256 -17.61 -13.44 2.41
CA SER A 256 -17.23 -12.26 3.19
C SER A 256 -16.01 -11.55 2.62
N ALA A 257 -15.00 -12.31 2.12
CA ALA A 257 -13.85 -11.73 1.46
C ALA A 257 -14.23 -10.95 0.20
N ARG A 258 -15.12 -11.49 -0.65
CA ARG A 258 -15.65 -10.77 -1.83
C ARG A 258 -16.43 -9.52 -1.43
N ARG A 259 -17.31 -9.62 -0.43
CA ARG A 259 -18.09 -8.49 0.07
C ARG A 259 -17.19 -7.39 0.63
N THR A 260 -16.17 -7.76 1.39
CA THR A 260 -15.13 -6.84 1.86
C THR A 260 -14.48 -6.09 0.70
N THR A 261 -14.07 -6.81 -0.36
CA THR A 261 -13.40 -6.21 -1.51
C THR A 261 -14.30 -5.25 -2.28
N LEU A 262 -15.60 -5.56 -2.42
CA LEU A 262 -16.58 -4.64 -3.03
C LEU A 262 -16.72 -3.34 -2.23
N ILE A 263 -16.78 -3.43 -0.91
CA ILE A 263 -16.86 -2.26 -0.05
C ILE A 263 -15.56 -1.44 -0.17
N VAL A 264 -14.39 -2.08 -0.16
CA VAL A 264 -13.09 -1.41 -0.37
C VAL A 264 -13.08 -0.65 -1.68
N LEU A 265 -13.54 -1.27 -2.77
CA LEU A 265 -13.60 -0.64 -4.09
C LEU A 265 -14.41 0.67 -4.05
N GLY A 266 -15.57 0.67 -3.40
CA GLY A 266 -16.37 1.89 -3.20
C GLY A 266 -15.64 2.94 -2.35
N LEU A 267 -15.04 2.51 -1.23
CA LEU A 267 -14.29 3.40 -0.34
C LEU A 267 -13.08 4.05 -1.03
N LEU A 268 -12.35 3.30 -1.86
CA LEU A 268 -11.22 3.82 -2.63
C LEU A 268 -11.69 4.81 -3.72
N SER A 269 -12.76 4.50 -4.43
CA SER A 269 -13.32 5.38 -5.46
C SER A 269 -13.70 6.74 -4.88
N VAL A 270 -14.36 6.77 -3.73
CA VAL A 270 -14.69 8.01 -3.02
C VAL A 270 -13.44 8.74 -2.55
N PHE A 271 -12.46 8.04 -1.99
CA PHE A 271 -11.25 8.66 -1.48
C PHE A 271 -10.45 9.38 -2.57
N TYR A 272 -10.25 8.75 -3.73
CA TYR A 272 -9.42 9.31 -4.80
C TYR A 272 -10.00 10.55 -5.47
N LEU A 273 -11.27 10.89 -5.26
CA LEU A 273 -11.84 12.16 -5.70
C LEU A 273 -11.12 13.36 -5.06
N PHE A 274 -10.73 13.24 -3.79
CA PHE A 274 -10.16 14.36 -3.03
C PHE A 274 -8.71 14.69 -3.44
N PRO A 275 -7.72 13.76 -3.43
CA PRO A 275 -6.39 14.09 -3.93
C PRO A 275 -6.40 14.55 -5.38
N THR A 276 -7.32 14.05 -6.21
CA THR A 276 -7.52 14.56 -7.57
C THR A 276 -7.94 16.01 -7.57
N ALA A 277 -8.93 16.39 -6.75
CA ALA A 277 -9.37 17.78 -6.62
C ALA A 277 -8.24 18.70 -6.11
N TYR A 278 -7.46 18.25 -5.10
CA TYR A 278 -6.28 18.98 -4.63
C TYR A 278 -5.27 19.23 -5.74
N GLY A 279 -4.96 18.21 -6.54
CA GLY A 279 -4.02 18.34 -7.65
C GLY A 279 -4.49 19.34 -8.71
N LEU A 280 -5.76 19.29 -9.10
CA LEU A 280 -6.36 20.22 -10.07
C LEU A 280 -6.40 21.67 -9.54
N ILE A 281 -6.85 21.88 -8.31
CA ILE A 281 -6.87 23.22 -7.68
C ILE A 281 -5.44 23.72 -7.48
N GLY A 282 -4.50 22.85 -7.12
CA GLY A 282 -3.09 23.21 -6.97
C GLY A 282 -2.47 23.73 -8.25
N ARG A 283 -2.85 23.22 -9.41
CA ARG A 283 -2.41 23.76 -10.71
C ARG A 283 -2.84 25.21 -10.94
N MET A 284 -3.98 25.60 -10.40
CA MET A 284 -4.50 26.96 -10.52
C MET A 284 -3.84 27.93 -9.53
N PHE A 285 -3.65 27.49 -8.29
CA PHE A 285 -3.37 28.39 -7.16
C PHE A 285 -2.00 28.20 -6.51
N ALA A 286 -1.27 27.12 -6.84
CA ALA A 286 0.05 26.82 -6.27
C ALA A 286 1.02 26.20 -7.30
N PRO A 287 1.13 26.73 -8.54
CA PRO A 287 2.01 26.18 -9.57
C PRO A 287 3.50 26.25 -9.19
N GLU A 288 3.88 27.17 -8.30
CA GLU A 288 5.24 27.32 -7.79
C GLU A 288 5.74 26.07 -7.04
N LEU A 289 4.84 25.28 -6.44
CA LEU A 289 5.21 24.04 -5.77
C LEU A 289 5.72 22.97 -6.75
N ALA A 290 5.23 22.99 -7.99
CA ALA A 290 5.75 22.14 -9.05
C ALA A 290 7.18 22.51 -9.43
N GLN A 291 7.46 23.82 -9.55
CA GLN A 291 8.78 24.33 -9.95
C GLN A 291 9.84 24.18 -8.86
N SER A 292 9.43 24.30 -7.59
CA SER A 292 10.34 24.16 -6.44
C SER A 292 10.64 22.72 -6.03
N GLY A 293 10.10 21.70 -6.73
CA GLY A 293 10.26 20.29 -6.37
C GLY A 293 9.51 19.88 -5.08
N GLN A 294 8.51 20.68 -4.68
CA GLN A 294 7.70 20.44 -3.48
C GLN A 294 6.27 19.98 -3.79
N ALA A 295 6.05 19.35 -4.94
CA ALA A 295 4.74 18.93 -5.38
C ALA A 295 4.02 18.02 -4.36
N ASP A 296 4.72 17.11 -3.69
CA ASP A 296 4.16 16.23 -2.65
C ASP A 296 3.72 16.99 -1.38
N ALA A 297 4.11 18.28 -1.22
CA ALA A 297 3.67 19.14 -0.12
C ALA A 297 2.33 19.85 -0.39
N LEU A 298 1.82 19.79 -1.61
CA LEU A 298 0.61 20.50 -2.03
C LEU A 298 -0.55 20.37 -1.05
N VAL A 299 -0.88 19.12 -0.70
CA VAL A 299 -2.03 18.82 0.18
C VAL A 299 -1.87 19.44 1.57
N LEU A 300 -0.63 19.51 2.08
CA LEU A 300 -0.30 20.07 3.40
C LEU A 300 -0.41 21.60 3.41
N LEU A 301 -0.06 22.26 2.31
CA LEU A 301 0.09 23.72 2.25
C LEU A 301 -1.18 24.43 1.75
N LEU A 302 -1.92 23.81 0.83
CA LEU A 302 -3.02 24.45 0.12
C LEU A 302 -4.13 25.01 1.03
N PRO A 303 -4.59 24.33 2.11
CA PRO A 303 -5.62 24.88 2.98
C PRO A 303 -5.20 26.17 3.69
N GLY A 304 -3.95 26.22 4.18
CA GLY A 304 -3.40 27.40 4.84
C GLY A 304 -3.20 28.59 3.89
N GLN A 305 -2.84 28.32 2.61
CA GLN A 305 -2.64 29.34 1.60
C GLN A 305 -3.97 29.96 1.11
N LEU A 306 -5.00 29.13 0.90
CA LEU A 306 -6.25 29.60 0.29
C LEU A 306 -7.30 30.09 1.30
N ILE A 307 -7.33 29.54 2.51
CA ILE A 307 -8.34 29.90 3.50
C ILE A 307 -7.80 30.95 4.48
N GLY A 308 -6.52 30.83 4.87
CA GLY A 308 -5.89 31.75 5.82
C GLY A 308 -6.49 31.74 7.23
N GLY A 309 -5.90 32.53 8.14
CA GLY A 309 -6.38 32.72 9.49
C GLY A 309 -6.49 31.41 10.31
N ILE A 310 -7.21 31.46 11.42
CA ILE A 310 -7.40 30.31 12.35
C ILE A 310 -8.06 29.11 11.63
N ALA A 311 -9.01 29.37 10.73
CA ALA A 311 -9.69 28.31 9.99
C ALA A 311 -8.71 27.56 9.08
N GLY A 312 -7.85 28.27 8.34
CA GLY A 312 -6.81 27.70 7.52
C GLY A 312 -5.79 26.88 8.33
N ASP A 313 -5.40 27.38 9.51
CA ASP A 313 -4.50 26.65 10.42
C ASP A 313 -5.14 25.34 10.94
N LEU A 314 -6.40 25.37 11.35
CA LEU A 314 -7.12 24.18 11.84
C LEU A 314 -7.31 23.13 10.72
N LEU A 315 -7.65 23.57 9.51
CA LEU A 315 -7.79 22.69 8.36
C LEU A 315 -6.43 22.08 7.93
N SER A 316 -5.37 22.88 7.97
CA SER A 316 -4.00 22.38 7.75
C SER A 316 -3.58 21.37 8.81
N ALA A 317 -3.92 21.60 10.09
CA ALA A 317 -3.69 20.64 11.16
C ALA A 317 -4.43 19.33 10.95
N LEU A 318 -5.67 19.38 10.50
CA LEU A 318 -6.46 18.19 10.16
C LEU A 318 -5.81 17.40 9.01
N VAL A 319 -5.28 18.10 7.99
CA VAL A 319 -4.52 17.47 6.89
C VAL A 319 -3.24 16.80 7.41
N VAL A 320 -2.49 17.46 8.29
CA VAL A 320 -1.30 16.88 8.94
C VAL A 320 -1.67 15.62 9.72
N ALA A 321 -2.75 15.67 10.50
CA ALA A 321 -3.27 14.51 11.21
C ALA A 321 -3.61 13.34 10.26
N GLY A 322 -4.27 13.64 9.13
CA GLY A 322 -4.57 12.67 8.08
C GLY A 322 -3.33 12.09 7.40
N ALA A 323 -2.30 12.90 7.16
CA ALA A 323 -1.03 12.46 6.60
C ALA A 323 -0.33 11.47 7.55
N PHE A 324 -0.23 11.79 8.84
CA PHE A 324 0.33 10.85 9.83
C PHE A 324 -0.52 9.60 9.98
N ALA A 325 -1.85 9.70 9.93
CA ALA A 325 -2.71 8.53 9.89
C ALA A 325 -2.40 7.64 8.67
N ALA A 326 -2.04 8.21 7.50
CA ALA A 326 -1.65 7.46 6.32
C ALA A 326 -0.32 6.72 6.52
N PHE A 327 0.69 7.39 7.06
CA PHE A 327 2.00 6.78 7.31
C PHE A 327 1.91 5.67 8.35
N LEU A 328 1.24 5.94 9.49
CA LEU A 328 1.07 4.98 10.57
C LEU A 328 0.26 3.75 10.14
N SER A 329 -0.85 3.94 9.41
CA SER A 329 -1.72 2.83 9.00
C SER A 329 -1.03 1.88 8.02
N THR A 330 -0.40 2.42 6.99
CA THR A 330 0.27 1.60 5.97
C THR A 330 1.52 0.94 6.55
N THR A 331 2.34 1.68 7.32
CA THR A 331 3.54 1.10 7.95
C THR A 331 3.17 0.01 8.96
N SER A 332 2.13 0.21 9.79
CA SER A 332 1.72 -0.81 10.76
C SER A 332 1.19 -2.08 10.08
N GLY A 333 0.45 -1.96 8.99
CA GLY A 333 -0.02 -3.11 8.22
C GLY A 333 1.12 -3.90 7.57
N LEU A 334 2.07 -3.19 6.96
CA LEU A 334 3.29 -3.80 6.42
C LEU A 334 4.08 -4.52 7.51
N VAL A 335 4.33 -3.85 8.64
CA VAL A 335 5.08 -4.43 9.77
C VAL A 335 4.38 -5.68 10.34
N VAL A 336 3.05 -5.68 10.49
CA VAL A 336 2.29 -6.87 10.93
C VAL A 336 2.42 -8.01 9.93
N SER A 337 2.30 -7.73 8.63
CA SER A 337 2.43 -8.72 7.58
C SER A 337 3.82 -9.35 7.55
N LEU A 338 4.87 -8.53 7.61
CA LEU A 338 6.26 -8.98 7.65
C LEU A 338 6.60 -9.72 8.94
N ALA A 339 6.11 -9.23 10.08
CA ALA A 339 6.29 -9.89 11.37
C ALA A 339 5.67 -11.29 11.37
N GLY A 340 4.54 -11.46 10.69
CA GLY A 340 3.94 -12.77 10.49
C GLY A 340 4.86 -13.74 9.75
N VAL A 341 5.43 -13.32 8.63
CA VAL A 341 6.34 -14.12 7.80
C VAL A 341 7.65 -14.41 8.54
N ILE A 342 8.33 -13.37 9.02
CA ILE A 342 9.63 -13.50 9.70
C ILE A 342 9.50 -14.35 10.98
N SER A 343 8.41 -14.17 11.73
CA SER A 343 8.19 -14.94 12.95
C SER A 343 8.00 -16.43 12.67
N GLN A 344 7.25 -16.78 11.63
CA GLN A 344 7.04 -18.19 11.28
C GLN A 344 8.32 -18.86 10.79
N ASP A 345 9.10 -18.16 9.97
CA ASP A 345 10.27 -18.74 9.32
C ASP A 345 11.52 -18.75 10.22
N LEU A 346 11.71 -17.73 11.07
CA LEU A 346 12.91 -17.58 11.91
C LEU A 346 12.68 -17.87 13.40
N PHE A 347 11.45 -17.66 13.92
CA PHE A 347 11.15 -17.71 15.36
C PHE A 347 10.09 -18.75 15.74
N GLY A 348 9.77 -19.69 14.85
CA GLY A 348 8.85 -20.80 15.12
C GLY A 348 7.40 -20.38 15.38
N GLY A 349 6.96 -19.21 14.92
CA GLY A 349 5.57 -18.74 14.97
C GLY A 349 5.06 -18.35 16.38
N SER A 350 5.95 -18.13 17.35
CA SER A 350 5.58 -17.73 18.70
C SER A 350 5.19 -16.24 18.79
N VAL A 351 4.36 -15.88 19.78
CA VAL A 351 4.00 -14.45 20.04
C VAL A 351 5.24 -13.60 20.35
N ARG A 352 6.22 -14.16 21.09
CA ARG A 352 7.50 -13.48 21.37
C ARG A 352 8.29 -13.28 20.07
N GLY A 353 8.35 -14.31 19.23
CA GLY A 353 8.98 -14.26 17.90
C GLY A 353 8.32 -13.19 17.02
N PHE A 354 6.98 -13.11 17.03
CA PHE A 354 6.24 -12.06 16.30
C PHE A 354 6.63 -10.65 16.75
N ARG A 355 6.78 -10.41 18.05
CA ARG A 355 7.19 -9.11 18.59
C ARG A 355 8.59 -8.69 18.12
N TRP A 356 9.56 -9.60 18.17
CA TRP A 356 10.91 -9.34 17.66
C TRP A 356 10.91 -9.12 16.13
N ALA A 357 10.17 -9.95 15.40
CA ALA A 357 10.01 -9.79 13.97
C ALA A 357 9.38 -8.43 13.60
N ALA A 358 8.42 -7.93 14.39
CA ALA A 358 7.82 -6.62 14.20
C ALA A 358 8.85 -5.47 14.35
N VAL A 359 9.72 -5.56 15.38
CA VAL A 359 10.79 -4.57 15.57
C VAL A 359 11.77 -4.59 14.39
N ILE A 360 12.21 -5.78 13.96
CA ILE A 360 13.11 -5.92 12.79
C ILE A 360 12.44 -5.33 11.54
N SER A 361 11.16 -5.64 11.31
CA SER A 361 10.40 -5.18 10.14
C SER A 361 10.25 -3.66 10.09
N ALA A 362 10.30 -2.96 11.22
CA ALA A 362 10.17 -1.51 11.29
C ALA A 362 11.53 -0.80 11.28
N VAL A 363 12.55 -1.35 11.96
CA VAL A 363 13.87 -0.71 12.12
C VAL A 363 14.72 -0.82 10.86
N VAL A 364 14.68 -1.96 10.14
CA VAL A 364 15.48 -2.13 8.92
C VAL A 364 15.10 -1.10 7.84
N PRO A 365 13.81 -0.88 7.50
CA PRO A 365 13.44 0.17 6.55
C PRO A 365 13.80 1.59 7.02
N LEU A 366 13.83 1.86 8.33
CA LEU A 366 14.31 3.15 8.86
C LEU A 366 15.77 3.38 8.50
N GLY A 367 16.62 2.35 8.65
CA GLY A 367 18.02 2.40 8.21
C GLY A 367 18.12 2.67 6.70
N ILE A 368 17.32 1.99 5.87
CA ILE A 368 17.30 2.21 4.42
C ILE A 368 16.84 3.64 4.10
N ALA A 369 15.75 4.11 4.70
CA ALA A 369 15.21 5.45 4.47
C ALA A 369 16.18 6.56 4.87
N SER A 370 17.00 6.37 5.91
CA SER A 370 18.02 7.33 6.33
C SER A 370 19.21 7.43 5.37
N MET A 371 19.45 6.38 4.58
CA MET A 371 20.54 6.32 3.59
C MET A 371 20.09 6.76 2.18
N THR A 372 18.78 6.79 1.92
CA THR A 372 18.21 7.19 0.63
C THR A 372 17.74 8.63 0.67
N GLY A 373 18.00 9.40 -0.41
CA GLY A 373 17.47 10.75 -0.55
C GLY A 373 15.95 10.79 -0.68
N SER A 374 15.35 11.99 -0.60
CA SER A 374 13.91 12.19 -0.80
C SER A 374 13.53 11.83 -2.24
N LEU A 375 12.71 10.80 -2.40
CA LEU A 375 12.15 10.38 -3.69
C LEU A 375 10.69 10.85 -3.78
N ALA A 376 10.20 11.14 -4.99
CA ALA A 376 8.79 11.40 -5.23
C ALA A 376 7.94 10.24 -4.72
N LEU A 377 6.97 10.51 -3.82
CA LEU A 377 6.26 9.47 -3.07
C LEU A 377 5.50 8.51 -3.98
N ALA A 378 4.72 9.03 -4.93
CA ALA A 378 3.93 8.18 -5.80
C ALA A 378 4.78 7.37 -6.79
N GLY A 379 5.86 7.96 -7.32
CA GLY A 379 6.81 7.27 -8.20
C GLY A 379 7.49 6.10 -7.48
N SER A 380 7.96 6.31 -6.25
CA SER A 380 8.61 5.28 -5.44
C SER A 380 7.66 4.11 -5.14
N VAL A 381 6.41 4.39 -4.77
CA VAL A 381 5.39 3.36 -4.55
C VAL A 381 5.04 2.65 -5.86
N GLY A 382 4.95 3.36 -6.99
CA GLY A 382 4.73 2.76 -8.32
C GLY A 382 5.78 1.71 -8.67
N MET A 383 7.05 1.96 -8.35
CA MET A 383 8.14 0.99 -8.55
C MET A 383 8.00 -0.26 -7.66
N VAL A 384 7.54 -0.10 -6.42
CA VAL A 384 7.25 -1.27 -5.55
C VAL A 384 6.10 -2.10 -6.13
N PHE A 385 5.08 -1.45 -6.69
CA PHE A 385 4.00 -2.17 -7.39
C PHE A 385 4.54 -2.92 -8.61
N ALA A 386 5.44 -2.32 -9.41
CA ALA A 386 6.10 -2.99 -10.54
C ALA A 386 6.90 -4.22 -10.09
N PHE A 387 7.65 -4.11 -8.99
CA PHE A 387 8.40 -5.22 -8.41
C PHE A 387 7.48 -6.34 -7.93
N THR A 388 6.40 -5.99 -7.24
CA THR A 388 5.40 -6.94 -6.74
C THR A 388 4.65 -7.62 -7.89
N ALA A 389 4.29 -6.87 -8.94
CA ALA A 389 3.66 -7.38 -10.16
C ALA A 389 4.54 -8.39 -10.89
N SER A 390 5.86 -8.18 -10.85
CA SER A 390 6.84 -9.05 -11.53
C SER A 390 7.22 -10.28 -10.70
N THR A 391 6.96 -10.29 -9.40
CA THR A 391 7.42 -11.37 -8.48
C THR A 391 6.28 -12.18 -7.89
N ILE A 392 5.50 -11.59 -6.97
CA ILE A 392 4.46 -12.29 -6.20
C ILE A 392 3.22 -12.55 -7.05
N CYS A 393 2.82 -11.60 -7.88
CA CYS A 393 1.60 -11.73 -8.66
C CYS A 393 1.57 -12.97 -9.58
N PRO A 394 2.63 -13.28 -10.38
CA PRO A 394 2.64 -14.47 -11.22
C PRO A 394 2.44 -15.78 -10.43
N VAL A 395 3.14 -15.95 -9.31
CA VAL A 395 3.01 -17.17 -8.51
C VAL A 395 1.63 -17.30 -7.85
N LEU A 396 1.01 -16.19 -7.46
CA LEU A 396 -0.35 -16.20 -6.93
C LEU A 396 -1.38 -16.55 -8.00
N LEU A 397 -1.38 -15.84 -9.13
CA LEU A 397 -2.35 -16.09 -10.21
C LEU A 397 -2.23 -17.49 -10.78
N LEU A 398 -1.03 -17.91 -11.13
CA LEU A 398 -0.82 -19.26 -11.65
C LEU A 398 -1.04 -20.32 -10.56
N GLY A 399 -0.69 -20.05 -9.32
CA GLY A 399 -0.96 -20.93 -8.19
C GLY A 399 -2.46 -21.16 -7.95
N ILE A 400 -3.28 -20.13 -8.13
CA ILE A 400 -4.74 -20.21 -7.98
C ILE A 400 -5.41 -20.84 -9.20
N TRP A 401 -5.00 -20.46 -10.43
CA TRP A 401 -5.79 -20.76 -11.64
C TRP A 401 -5.17 -21.82 -12.55
N TRP A 402 -3.88 -22.15 -12.40
CA TRP A 402 -3.21 -23.08 -13.30
C TRP A 402 -2.65 -24.31 -12.56
N ARG A 403 -3.13 -25.49 -12.91
CA ARG A 403 -2.73 -26.75 -12.29
C ARG A 403 -1.28 -27.14 -12.57
N GLY A 404 -0.70 -26.68 -13.69
CA GLY A 404 0.61 -27.07 -14.18
C GLY A 404 1.79 -26.36 -13.52
N LEU A 405 1.56 -25.48 -12.53
CA LEU A 405 2.64 -24.78 -11.85
C LEU A 405 3.48 -25.73 -11.01
N THR A 406 4.81 -25.66 -11.19
CA THR A 406 5.81 -26.42 -10.44
C THR A 406 6.59 -25.53 -9.48
N ASP A 407 7.25 -26.12 -8.50
CA ASP A 407 8.12 -25.44 -7.55
C ASP A 407 9.30 -24.72 -8.24
N THR A 408 9.96 -25.41 -9.18
CA THR A 408 11.06 -24.84 -9.98
C THR A 408 10.60 -23.70 -10.89
N GLY A 409 9.41 -23.84 -11.51
CA GLY A 409 8.83 -22.78 -12.32
C GLY A 409 8.48 -21.54 -11.49
N ALA A 410 7.92 -21.73 -10.32
CA ALA A 410 7.62 -20.63 -9.38
C ALA A 410 8.89 -19.86 -8.96
N ILE A 411 9.95 -20.59 -8.57
CA ILE A 411 11.24 -19.99 -8.19
C ILE A 411 11.86 -19.24 -9.39
N ALA A 412 11.91 -19.87 -10.57
CA ALA A 412 12.50 -19.25 -11.75
C ALA A 412 11.77 -17.96 -12.16
N GLY A 413 10.42 -17.96 -12.14
CA GLY A 413 9.63 -16.78 -12.46
C GLY A 413 9.81 -15.66 -11.45
N MET A 414 9.77 -15.95 -10.14
CA MET A 414 10.01 -14.95 -9.09
C MET A 414 11.43 -14.38 -9.16
N ALA A 415 12.44 -15.21 -9.39
CA ALA A 415 13.84 -14.79 -9.56
C ALA A 415 14.00 -13.89 -10.79
N THR A 416 13.41 -14.26 -11.93
CA THR A 416 13.42 -13.44 -13.14
C THR A 416 12.80 -12.08 -12.88
N GLY A 417 11.61 -12.02 -12.28
CA GLY A 417 10.94 -10.77 -11.93
C GLY A 417 11.76 -9.90 -10.98
N ALA A 418 12.35 -10.51 -9.95
CA ALA A 418 13.18 -9.81 -8.98
C ALA A 418 14.46 -9.23 -9.62
N VAL A 419 15.15 -10.00 -10.45
CA VAL A 419 16.39 -9.57 -11.12
C VAL A 419 16.09 -8.48 -12.16
N LEU A 420 15.08 -8.67 -13.00
CA LEU A 420 14.78 -7.72 -14.07
C LEU A 420 14.22 -6.41 -13.51
N CYS A 421 13.21 -6.47 -12.65
CA CYS A 421 12.60 -5.26 -12.08
C CYS A 421 13.54 -4.60 -11.03
N GLY A 422 14.17 -5.37 -10.15
CA GLY A 422 15.15 -4.86 -9.21
C GLY A 422 16.38 -4.26 -9.91
N GLY A 423 16.87 -4.90 -10.97
CA GLY A 423 17.94 -4.38 -11.82
C GLY A 423 17.56 -3.06 -12.50
N ALA A 424 16.32 -2.93 -13.00
CA ALA A 424 15.81 -1.68 -13.55
C ALA A 424 15.74 -0.56 -12.49
N MET A 425 15.32 -0.88 -11.25
CA MET A 425 15.30 0.08 -10.14
C MET A 425 16.71 0.57 -9.80
N VAL A 426 17.69 -0.32 -9.69
CA VAL A 426 19.10 0.02 -9.39
C VAL A 426 19.70 0.83 -10.53
N ALA A 427 19.51 0.39 -11.79
CA ALA A 427 20.00 1.11 -12.96
C ALA A 427 19.39 2.51 -13.06
N GLY A 428 18.09 2.67 -12.79
CA GLY A 428 17.42 3.97 -12.73
C GLY A 428 18.00 4.89 -11.66
N ALA A 429 18.33 4.36 -10.49
CA ALA A 429 18.96 5.12 -9.41
C ALA A 429 20.40 5.56 -9.75
N VAL A 430 21.18 4.72 -10.45
CA VAL A 430 22.57 5.02 -10.84
C VAL A 430 22.63 6.03 -12.00
N LEU A 431 21.70 5.94 -12.96
CA LEU A 431 21.65 6.82 -14.13
C LEU A 431 21.08 8.21 -13.85
N GLY A 432 20.72 8.52 -12.61
CA GLY A 432 19.88 9.62 -12.13
C GLY A 432 20.10 11.04 -12.64
N ALA A 433 21.30 11.44 -13.12
CA ALA A 433 21.59 12.82 -13.50
C ALA A 433 20.94 13.30 -14.84
N GLY A 434 20.50 12.37 -15.72
CA GLY A 434 19.83 12.67 -16.99
C GLY A 434 18.39 12.13 -17.07
N GLY A 435 17.89 11.52 -16.00
CA GLY A 435 16.66 10.74 -15.97
C GLY A 435 16.82 9.37 -16.67
N PRO A 436 16.35 8.27 -16.06
CA PRO A 436 16.43 6.99 -16.72
C PRO A 436 15.47 6.97 -17.94
N PRO A 437 15.81 6.23 -19.01
CA PRO A 437 14.90 6.05 -20.13
C PRO A 437 13.57 5.43 -19.64
N SER A 438 12.47 5.75 -20.31
CA SER A 438 11.11 5.43 -19.86
C SER A 438 10.90 3.93 -19.55
N TRP A 439 11.55 3.05 -20.27
CA TRP A 439 11.48 1.59 -20.07
C TRP A 439 12.18 1.11 -18.79
N LEU A 440 13.14 1.86 -18.25
CA LEU A 440 13.73 1.61 -16.93
C LEU A 440 12.93 2.31 -15.83
N ALA A 441 12.44 3.53 -16.08
CA ALA A 441 11.64 4.27 -15.12
C ALA A 441 10.29 3.58 -14.82
N GLN A 442 9.74 2.87 -15.80
CA GLN A 442 8.48 2.11 -15.69
C GLN A 442 8.67 0.71 -16.33
N PRO A 443 9.28 -0.26 -15.59
CA PRO A 443 9.68 -1.53 -16.19
C PRO A 443 8.56 -2.58 -16.29
N ALA A 444 7.40 -2.39 -15.68
CA ALA A 444 6.39 -3.43 -15.52
C ALA A 444 5.87 -3.99 -16.84
N ALA A 445 5.78 -3.18 -17.91
CA ALA A 445 5.29 -3.62 -19.21
C ALA A 445 6.10 -4.78 -19.83
N TRP A 446 7.37 -4.91 -19.48
CA TRP A 446 8.23 -6.00 -19.98
C TRP A 446 8.63 -6.99 -18.88
N THR A 447 8.82 -6.53 -17.63
CA THR A 447 9.24 -7.43 -16.53
C THR A 447 8.14 -8.38 -16.10
N VAL A 448 6.89 -7.93 -16.09
CA VAL A 448 5.73 -8.76 -15.73
C VAL A 448 5.52 -9.88 -16.75
N PRO A 449 5.37 -9.61 -18.07
CA PRO A 449 5.27 -10.67 -19.07
C PRO A 449 6.47 -11.63 -19.06
N ALA A 450 7.70 -11.12 -18.87
CA ALA A 450 8.89 -11.95 -18.79
C ALA A 450 8.82 -12.94 -17.62
N ALA A 451 8.43 -12.49 -16.41
CA ALA A 451 8.28 -13.34 -15.24
C ALA A 451 7.20 -14.43 -15.45
N PHE A 452 6.02 -14.07 -16.00
CA PHE A 452 4.98 -15.04 -16.34
C PHE A 452 5.47 -16.06 -17.37
N THR A 453 6.13 -15.61 -18.41
CA THR A 453 6.63 -16.47 -19.49
C THR A 453 7.64 -17.48 -18.97
N VAL A 454 8.65 -17.03 -18.21
CA VAL A 454 9.64 -17.93 -17.61
C VAL A 454 8.99 -18.92 -16.65
N MET A 455 8.07 -18.45 -15.78
CA MET A 455 7.35 -19.31 -14.85
C MET A 455 6.57 -20.41 -15.57
N VAL A 456 5.89 -20.09 -16.67
CA VAL A 456 5.12 -21.05 -17.47
C VAL A 456 6.04 -22.01 -18.23
N LEU A 457 7.07 -21.50 -18.89
CA LEU A 457 8.00 -22.32 -19.69
C LEU A 457 8.76 -23.32 -18.81
N VAL A 458 9.33 -22.88 -17.69
CA VAL A 458 10.04 -23.75 -16.73
C VAL A 458 9.08 -24.76 -16.13
N SER A 459 7.86 -24.37 -15.76
CA SER A 459 6.86 -25.33 -15.24
C SER A 459 6.49 -26.38 -16.28
N ARG A 460 6.36 -26.01 -17.55
CA ARG A 460 6.11 -26.97 -18.65
C ARG A 460 7.27 -27.92 -18.87
N ALA A 461 8.51 -27.45 -18.75
CA ALA A 461 9.72 -28.26 -18.86
C ALA A 461 9.89 -29.23 -17.65
N THR A 462 9.32 -28.88 -16.49
CA THR A 462 9.44 -29.65 -15.23
C THR A 462 8.11 -30.28 -14.80
N ARG A 463 7.27 -30.72 -15.71
CA ARG A 463 5.91 -31.24 -15.44
C ARG A 463 5.87 -32.40 -14.43
N THR A 464 6.90 -33.19 -14.34
CA THR A 464 7.02 -34.29 -13.36
C THR A 464 7.06 -33.82 -11.90
N ARG A 465 7.34 -32.53 -11.68
CA ARG A 465 7.38 -31.91 -10.37
C ARG A 465 6.05 -31.28 -9.93
N VAL A 466 4.99 -31.43 -10.72
CA VAL A 466 3.66 -30.99 -10.28
C VAL A 466 3.23 -31.81 -9.06
N PRO A 467 2.84 -31.16 -7.95
CA PRO A 467 2.47 -31.87 -6.72
C PRO A 467 1.30 -32.84 -6.91
N HIS A 468 1.36 -34.03 -6.36
CA HIS A 468 0.24 -34.97 -6.37
C HIS A 468 -1.01 -34.44 -5.67
N THR A 469 -0.84 -33.51 -4.73
CA THR A 469 -1.91 -32.83 -3.97
C THR A 469 -2.66 -31.78 -4.77
N VAL A 470 -2.22 -31.44 -6.00
CA VAL A 470 -2.74 -30.30 -6.79
C VAL A 470 -4.26 -30.34 -6.97
N SER A 471 -4.83 -31.50 -7.28
CA SER A 471 -6.29 -31.64 -7.51
C SER A 471 -7.08 -31.30 -6.23
N ARG A 472 -6.62 -31.78 -5.07
CA ARG A 472 -7.24 -31.51 -3.77
C ARG A 472 -7.17 -30.00 -3.41
N VAL A 473 -6.02 -29.39 -3.61
CA VAL A 473 -5.82 -27.95 -3.35
C VAL A 473 -6.71 -27.11 -4.27
N MET A 474 -6.73 -27.41 -5.58
CA MET A 474 -7.57 -26.71 -6.55
C MET A 474 -9.07 -26.83 -6.22
N THR A 475 -9.54 -28.03 -5.86
CA THR A 475 -10.93 -28.21 -5.40
C THR A 475 -11.23 -27.30 -4.22
N ARG A 476 -10.35 -27.29 -3.20
CA ARG A 476 -10.54 -26.43 -2.03
C ARG A 476 -10.60 -24.93 -2.38
N LEU A 477 -9.74 -24.46 -3.28
CA LEU A 477 -9.70 -23.04 -3.68
C LEU A 477 -10.96 -22.59 -4.42
N HIS A 478 -11.57 -23.49 -5.22
CA HIS A 478 -12.65 -23.12 -6.13
C HIS A 478 -14.04 -23.58 -5.68
N THR A 479 -14.13 -24.49 -4.70
CA THR A 479 -15.43 -24.91 -4.14
C THR A 479 -15.86 -23.94 -3.04
N PRO A 480 -17.08 -23.37 -3.10
CA PRO A 480 -17.63 -22.56 -2.03
C PRO A 480 -17.72 -23.33 -0.72
N GLU A 481 -17.46 -22.65 0.40
CA GLU A 481 -17.71 -23.24 1.72
C GLU A 481 -19.21 -23.54 1.85
N ARG A 482 -19.54 -24.71 2.41
CA ARG A 482 -20.94 -25.01 2.77
C ARG A 482 -21.35 -24.03 3.86
N PRO A 483 -22.55 -23.40 3.76
CA PRO A 483 -23.06 -22.61 4.86
C PRO A 483 -23.14 -23.53 6.08
N LEU A 484 -22.60 -23.09 7.21
CA LEU A 484 -22.86 -23.76 8.49
C LEU A 484 -24.37 -23.67 8.67
N VAL A 485 -25.06 -24.80 8.51
CA VAL A 485 -26.46 -24.91 8.91
C VAL A 485 -26.44 -24.71 10.42
N THR A 486 -26.74 -23.51 10.87
CA THR A 486 -27.08 -23.27 12.26
C THR A 486 -28.40 -24.01 12.48
N GLU A 487 -28.32 -25.20 13.00
CA GLU A 487 -29.50 -25.81 13.64
C GLU A 487 -29.99 -24.82 14.70
N ARG A 488 -31.21 -24.33 14.45
CA ARG A 488 -31.91 -23.40 15.35
C ARG A 488 -32.43 -24.16 16.56
#